data_30e0b3078aa8f2eb0c9fe71331302ff2
#
_entry.id   30e0b3078aa8f2eb0c9fe71331302ff2
#
_cell.length_a   1.000
_cell.length_b   1.000
_cell.length_c   1.000
_cell.angle_alpha   90.00
_cell.angle_beta   90.00
_cell.angle_gamma   90.00
#
_symmetry.space_group_name_H-M   'P 1'
#
loop_
_entity.id
_entity.type
_entity.pdbx_description
1 polymer ?
#
loop_
_entity_poly.entity_id
_entity_poly.type
_entity_poly.pdbx_seq_one_letter_code
_entity_poly.pdbx_strand_id
1 'polypeptide(L)'
;MTDKTLEYRIHTKNPEPLTVIIEPWAEEVVLSPGSSLSLNILYDKEDLMEVETNPNYYVVWLWGGCRVKLAMNGEDLTRPFLLTPSP
;
A
#
# COMPACT_ATOMS: atom_id res chain seq x y z
N MET A 1 7.85 14.04 18.40
CA MET A 1 8.28 13.88 17.01
C MET A 1 7.07 13.64 16.13
N THR A 2 6.96 14.37 15.01
CA THR A 2 5.85 14.22 14.08
C THR A 2 6.21 13.20 13.01
N ASP A 3 5.30 12.28 12.73
CA ASP A 3 5.47 11.36 11.63
C ASP A 3 5.44 12.12 10.31
N LYS A 4 6.25 11.67 9.36
CA LYS A 4 6.15 12.12 7.97
C LYS A 4 5.16 11.23 7.24
N THR A 5 4.58 11.74 6.18
CA THR A 5 3.61 10.99 5.38
C THR A 5 4.00 11.02 3.92
N LEU A 6 3.71 9.89 3.25
CA LEU A 6 3.88 9.75 1.82
C LEU A 6 2.63 9.05 1.28
N GLU A 7 1.98 9.65 0.28
CA GLU A 7 0.85 9.00 -0.39
C GLU A 7 1.31 8.34 -1.67
N TYR A 8 0.98 7.06 -1.82
CA TYR A 8 1.24 6.32 -3.04
C TYR A 8 -0.07 5.76 -3.57
N ARG A 9 -0.39 6.06 -4.83
CA ARG A 9 -1.64 5.63 -5.45
C ARG A 9 -1.38 4.61 -6.53
N ILE A 10 -2.22 3.59 -6.57
CA ILE A 10 -2.24 2.59 -7.63
C ILE A 10 -3.61 2.63 -8.27
N HIS A 11 -3.65 2.91 -9.57
CA HIS A 11 -4.87 2.88 -10.35
C HIS A 11 -4.75 1.80 -11.42
N THR A 12 -5.73 0.91 -11.50
CA THR A 12 -5.70 -0.13 -12.52
C THR A 12 -6.73 0.14 -13.60
N LYS A 13 -6.28 0.03 -14.85
CA LYS A 13 -7.14 0.08 -16.04
C LYS A 13 -7.25 -1.29 -16.68
N ASN A 14 -6.65 -2.31 -16.07
CA ASN A 14 -6.67 -3.65 -16.60
C ASN A 14 -8.10 -4.20 -16.61
N PRO A 15 -8.47 -5.02 -17.60
CA PRO A 15 -9.79 -5.66 -17.61
C PRO A 15 -9.95 -6.74 -16.53
N GLU A 16 -8.85 -7.17 -15.93
CA GLU A 16 -8.85 -8.17 -14.87
C GLU A 16 -8.46 -7.55 -13.53
N PRO A 17 -8.86 -8.18 -12.41
CA PRO A 17 -8.49 -7.69 -11.10
C PRO A 17 -6.97 -7.66 -10.91
N LEU A 18 -6.49 -6.66 -10.17
CA LEU A 18 -5.08 -6.51 -9.80
C LEU A 18 -4.93 -6.78 -8.32
N THR A 19 -4.06 -7.71 -7.95
CA THR A 19 -3.73 -7.95 -6.55
C THR A 19 -2.55 -7.09 -6.16
N VAL A 20 -2.68 -6.34 -5.07
CA VAL A 20 -1.58 -5.54 -4.50
C VAL A 20 -1.17 -6.21 -3.19
N ILE A 21 0.10 -6.58 -3.11
CA ILE A 21 0.68 -7.21 -1.92
C ILE A 21 1.54 -6.18 -1.22
N ILE A 22 1.24 -5.91 0.04
CA ILE A 22 1.97 -4.91 0.83
C ILE A 22 2.88 -5.64 1.80
N GLU A 23 4.18 -5.51 1.57
CA GLU A 23 5.21 -6.14 2.37
C GLU A 23 5.87 -5.12 3.31
N PRO A 24 6.35 -5.52 4.48
CA PRO A 24 6.60 -6.88 4.92
C PRO A 24 5.42 -7.59 5.59
N TRP A 25 4.23 -6.99 5.63
CA TRP A 25 3.07 -7.61 6.29
C TRP A 25 2.45 -8.75 5.50
N ALA A 26 2.76 -8.87 4.21
CA ALA A 26 2.12 -9.81 3.29
C ALA A 26 0.61 -9.59 3.16
N GLU A 27 0.19 -8.33 3.25
CA GLU A 27 -1.24 -7.99 3.13
C GLU A 27 -1.63 -7.90 1.68
N GLU A 28 -2.69 -8.61 1.31
CA GLU A 28 -3.20 -8.61 -0.06
C GLU A 28 -4.48 -7.80 -0.16
N VAL A 29 -4.53 -6.93 -1.17
CA VAL A 29 -5.70 -6.14 -1.51
C VAL A 29 -6.00 -6.37 -2.98
N VAL A 30 -7.22 -6.76 -3.30
CA VAL A 30 -7.62 -7.00 -4.70
C VAL A 30 -8.38 -5.78 -5.21
N LEU A 31 -7.88 -5.20 -6.31
CA LEU A 31 -8.54 -4.09 -6.97
C LEU A 31 -9.32 -4.60 -8.17
N SER A 32 -10.62 -4.32 -8.19
CA SER A 32 -11.44 -4.57 -9.37
C SER A 32 -11.05 -3.60 -10.50
N PRO A 33 -11.35 -3.94 -11.75
CA PRO A 33 -11.02 -3.07 -12.89
C PRO A 33 -11.53 -1.65 -12.69
N GLY A 34 -10.69 -0.65 -12.97
CA GLY A 34 -11.02 0.76 -12.82
C GLY A 34 -10.89 1.31 -11.43
N SER A 35 -10.49 0.49 -10.45
CA SER A 35 -10.36 0.94 -9.06
C SER A 35 -9.02 1.60 -8.79
N SER A 36 -8.99 2.42 -7.73
CA SER A 36 -7.78 3.07 -7.23
C SER A 36 -7.56 2.71 -5.78
N LEU A 37 -6.32 2.43 -5.42
CA LEU A 37 -5.91 2.19 -4.05
C LEU A 37 -4.91 3.26 -3.63
N SER A 38 -5.17 3.89 -2.49
CA SER A 38 -4.24 4.85 -1.89
C SER A 38 -3.58 4.22 -0.67
N LEU A 39 -2.25 4.28 -0.64
CA LEU A 39 -1.47 3.92 0.53
C LEU A 39 -0.94 5.21 1.14
N ASN A 40 -1.39 5.53 2.36
CA ASN A 40 -0.83 6.63 3.13
C ASN A 40 0.19 6.05 4.10
N ILE A 41 1.45 6.27 3.79
CA ILE A 41 2.56 5.68 4.52
C ILE A 41 3.05 6.69 5.56
N LEU A 42 3.01 6.28 6.82
CA LEU A 42 3.49 7.09 7.94
C LEU A 42 4.86 6.54 8.34
N TYR A 43 5.84 7.43 8.43
CA TYR A 43 7.20 7.01 8.72
C TYR A 43 7.95 8.07 9.51
N ASP A 44 9.00 7.65 10.19
CA ASP A 44 9.87 8.54 10.96
C ASP A 44 11.17 8.79 10.20
N LYS A 45 11.78 7.73 9.70
CA LYS A 45 13.02 7.82 8.92
C LYS A 45 12.75 7.44 7.48
N GLU A 46 13.27 8.25 6.56
CA GLU A 46 13.17 7.95 5.13
C GLU A 46 14.03 6.76 4.74
N ASP A 47 13.50 5.94 3.85
CA ASP A 47 14.23 4.88 3.21
C ASP A 47 13.58 4.62 1.86
N LEU A 48 13.99 3.57 1.18
CA LEU A 48 13.51 3.27 -0.17
C LEU A 48 12.24 2.42 -0.11
N MET A 49 11.25 2.86 -0.87
CA MET A 49 10.10 2.04 -1.21
C MET A 49 10.36 1.41 -2.57
N GLU A 50 10.15 0.12 -2.68
CA GLU A 50 10.28 -0.58 -3.95
C GLU A 50 8.93 -1.11 -4.39
N VAL A 51 8.64 -1.01 -5.68
CA VAL A 51 7.42 -1.55 -6.25
C VAL A 51 7.80 -2.50 -7.38
N GLU A 52 7.36 -3.74 -7.24
CA GLU A 52 7.51 -4.74 -8.29
C GLU A 52 6.19 -4.83 -9.03
N THR A 53 6.22 -4.68 -10.35
CA THR A 53 5.00 -4.73 -11.17
C THR A 53 4.99 -5.96 -12.04
N ASN A 54 3.88 -6.68 -12.02
CA ASN A 54 3.62 -7.86 -12.85
C ASN A 54 2.22 -7.71 -13.45
N PRO A 55 1.88 -8.47 -14.49
CA PRO A 55 0.59 -8.27 -15.17
C PRO A 55 -0.63 -8.40 -14.26
N ASN A 56 -0.60 -9.27 -13.26
CA ASN A 56 -1.76 -9.57 -12.42
C ASN A 56 -1.57 -9.18 -10.95
N TYR A 57 -0.37 -8.75 -10.57
CA TYR A 57 -0.12 -8.37 -9.18
C TYR A 57 1.03 -7.38 -9.08
N TYR A 58 0.95 -6.50 -8.08
CA TYR A 58 2.03 -5.60 -7.70
C TYR A 58 2.46 -5.95 -6.28
N VAL A 59 3.76 -5.83 -6.01
CA VAL A 59 4.29 -5.97 -4.66
C VAL A 59 4.88 -4.62 -4.24
N VAL A 60 4.41 -4.09 -3.14
CA VAL A 60 4.91 -2.84 -2.56
C VAL A 60 5.74 -3.19 -1.34
N TRP A 61 7.03 -2.92 -1.41
CA TRP A 61 7.97 -3.20 -0.34
C TRP A 61 8.23 -1.93 0.45
N LEU A 62 7.81 -1.91 1.71
CA LEU A 62 8.05 -0.80 2.62
C LEU A 62 9.19 -1.15 3.56
N TRP A 63 9.77 -0.12 4.17
CA TRP A 63 10.90 -0.30 5.07
C TRP A 63 10.44 -0.40 6.52
N GLY A 64 11.35 -0.80 7.41
CA GLY A 64 11.03 -0.97 8.82
C GLY A 64 10.58 0.31 9.50
N GLY A 65 9.60 0.21 10.38
CA GLY A 65 9.03 1.32 11.12
C GLY A 65 7.85 2.00 10.45
N CYS A 66 7.50 1.62 9.20
CA CYS A 66 6.35 2.22 8.52
C CYS A 66 5.03 1.72 9.08
N ARG A 67 4.02 2.59 9.01
CA ARG A 67 2.61 2.25 9.24
C ARG A 67 1.85 2.68 8.00
N VAL A 68 0.75 2.01 7.70
CA VAL A 68 0.02 2.25 6.46
C VAL A 68 -1.47 2.39 6.72
N LYS A 69 -2.06 3.44 6.17
CA LYS A 69 -3.51 3.60 6.06
C LYS A 69 -3.89 3.38 4.61
N LEU A 70 -4.96 2.62 4.40
CA LEU A 70 -5.43 2.28 3.07
C LEU A 70 -6.77 2.92 2.78
N ALA A 71 -6.97 3.34 1.53
CA ALA A 71 -8.28 3.76 1.04
C ALA A 71 -8.47 3.21 -0.37
N MET A 72 -9.65 2.67 -0.66
CA MET A 72 -10.01 2.18 -1.98
C MET A 72 -11.18 3.00 -2.51
N ASN A 73 -10.98 3.65 -3.66
CA ASN A 73 -12.00 4.52 -4.28
C ASN A 73 -12.52 5.56 -3.29
N GLY A 74 -11.65 6.09 -2.43
CA GLY A 74 -12.00 7.08 -1.43
C GLY A 74 -12.55 6.53 -0.13
N GLU A 75 -12.79 5.24 -0.04
CA GLU A 75 -13.30 4.62 1.19
C GLU A 75 -12.16 4.04 2.02
N ASP A 76 -12.23 4.27 3.33
CA ASP A 76 -11.22 3.75 4.25
C ASP A 76 -11.25 2.23 4.27
N LEU A 77 -10.09 1.64 4.05
CA LEU A 77 -9.88 0.19 4.04
C LEU A 77 -8.78 -0.20 5.01
N THR A 78 -8.47 0.68 5.94
CA THR A 78 -7.34 0.47 6.84
C THR A 78 -7.53 -0.78 7.70
N ARG A 79 -6.47 -1.55 7.79
CA ARG A 79 -6.43 -2.79 8.58
C ARG A 79 -5.58 -2.55 9.82
N PRO A 80 -6.07 -2.96 11.00
CA PRO A 80 -5.41 -2.60 12.26
C PRO A 80 -3.93 -2.98 12.34
N PHE A 81 -3.54 -4.13 11.81
CA PHE A 81 -2.15 -4.56 11.93
C PHE A 81 -1.19 -3.74 11.06
N LEU A 82 -1.68 -3.07 10.01
CA LEU A 82 -0.87 -2.16 9.21
C LEU A 82 -0.55 -0.86 9.95
N LEU A 83 -1.26 -0.58 11.04
CA LEU A 83 -1.00 0.57 11.88
C LEU A 83 0.08 0.28 12.93
N THR A 84 0.49 -0.98 13.06
CA THR A 84 1.66 -1.32 13.89
C THR A 84 2.92 -1.13 13.02
N PRO A 85 4.01 -0.60 13.60
CA PRO A 85 5.23 -0.42 12.82
C PRO A 85 5.71 -1.73 12.22
N SER A 86 6.16 -1.67 10.96
CA SER A 86 6.69 -2.84 10.29
C SER A 86 7.99 -3.30 10.97
N PRO A 87 8.27 -4.61 10.95
CA PRO A 87 9.51 -5.13 11.53
C PRO A 87 10.75 -4.64 10.81
#